data_583b9a02bfa936d78fa89e481e2da429
#
_entry.id   583b9a02bfa936d78fa89e481e2da429
#
_cell.length_a   1.000
_cell.length_b   1.000
_cell.length_c   1.000
_cell.angle_alpha   90.00
_cell.angle_beta   90.00
_cell.angle_gamma   90.00
#
_symmetry.space_group_name_H-M   'P 1'
#
loop_
_entity.id
_entity.type
_entity.pdbx_description
1 polymer ?
#
loop_
_entity_poly.entity_id
_entity_poly.type
_entity_poly.pdbx_seq_one_letter_code
_entity_poly.pdbx_strand_id
1 'polypeptide(L)'
;GDPFLYGVGATLSRHVAVDEMRTIPAPSAFSLAASCLGWPLQDVATISLHGRPIDLIRPHLHPRRRIIALTSDENGPRALANLLATDGFGQSQLTVLEALGGARERRRNAIAADFDLTDIDSLNVCALQIAAGEGARILSFAAGLEDGLFEHDGQITKREIRAMTVSALAPRHGQLLWDIGAGSGSIGIEWMLADPSLKTIAVEQSSERAARIARNASAFGVPHLAVVEGAAPGALAGLPEPDAIFIGGGGSEPNVIDAATAALKRGGRLVANAVTLEMEAVLLSEHAKRGGSLTRIEIARAGAIGGMSGWRPAMPVTQWCWTKG
;
A
#
# COMPACT_ATOMS: atom_id res chain seq x y z
N GLY A 1 17.09 16.31 -18.69
CA GLY A 1 16.72 15.84 -17.37
C GLY A 1 17.77 14.94 -16.76
N ASP A 2 17.52 14.42 -15.57
CA ASP A 2 18.38 13.44 -14.92
C ASP A 2 18.08 12.03 -15.50
N PRO A 3 19.07 11.36 -16.15
CA PRO A 3 18.87 10.07 -16.78
C PRO A 3 18.53 8.93 -15.80
N PHE A 4 18.85 9.09 -14.50
CA PHE A 4 18.59 8.10 -13.48
C PHE A 4 17.34 8.38 -12.63
N LEU A 5 16.72 9.57 -12.76
CA LEU A 5 15.46 9.86 -12.08
C LEU A 5 14.26 9.59 -13.01
N TYR A 6 13.71 8.40 -12.95
CA TYR A 6 12.66 7.90 -13.86
C TYR A 6 13.06 7.98 -15.35
N GLY A 7 14.36 7.94 -15.64
CA GLY A 7 14.93 8.11 -16.97
C GLY A 7 15.55 6.83 -17.53
N VAL A 8 15.96 6.89 -18.79
CA VAL A 8 16.53 5.75 -19.54
C VAL A 8 17.82 5.20 -18.94
N GLY A 9 18.55 6.00 -18.16
CA GLY A 9 19.80 5.59 -17.50
C GLY A 9 19.59 4.37 -16.60
N ALA A 10 18.49 4.31 -15.85
CA ALA A 10 18.15 3.16 -15.02
C ALA A 10 17.87 1.88 -15.83
N THR A 11 17.45 2.00 -17.08
CA THR A 11 17.26 0.84 -17.97
C THR A 11 18.60 0.43 -18.59
N LEU A 12 19.39 1.38 -19.06
CA LEU A 12 20.68 1.12 -19.69
C LEU A 12 21.67 0.48 -18.71
N SER A 13 21.69 0.89 -17.44
CA SER A 13 22.60 0.32 -16.42
C SER A 13 22.37 -1.16 -16.11
N ARG A 14 21.29 -1.75 -16.62
CA ARG A 14 21.05 -3.21 -16.55
C ARG A 14 21.75 -3.99 -17.65
N HIS A 15 22.21 -3.31 -18.70
CA HIS A 15 22.76 -3.91 -19.92
C HIS A 15 24.17 -3.40 -20.24
N VAL A 16 24.55 -2.24 -19.72
CA VAL A 16 25.84 -1.60 -19.95
C VAL A 16 26.50 -1.36 -18.59
N ALA A 17 27.78 -1.74 -18.46
CA ALA A 17 28.53 -1.52 -17.23
C ALA A 17 28.71 -0.02 -16.95
N VAL A 18 28.73 0.37 -15.68
CA VAL A 18 28.75 1.79 -15.27
C VAL A 18 30.02 2.50 -15.74
N ASP A 19 31.15 1.81 -15.81
CA ASP A 19 32.43 2.29 -16.30
C ASP A 19 32.48 2.51 -17.83
N GLU A 20 31.55 1.91 -18.57
CA GLU A 20 31.35 2.12 -20.01
C GLU A 20 30.35 3.25 -20.30
N MET A 21 29.73 3.85 -19.27
CA MET A 21 28.73 4.91 -19.42
C MET A 21 29.27 6.26 -18.93
N ARG A 22 29.07 7.29 -19.74
CA ARG A 22 29.25 8.68 -19.32
C ARG A 22 27.89 9.38 -19.19
N THR A 23 27.46 9.63 -17.97
CA THR A 23 26.19 10.32 -17.70
C THR A 23 26.41 11.81 -17.46
N ILE A 24 25.64 12.65 -18.15
CA ILE A 24 25.63 14.10 -17.95
C ILE A 24 24.27 14.47 -17.38
N PRO A 25 24.11 14.61 -16.04
CA PRO A 25 22.84 14.96 -15.43
C PRO A 25 22.47 16.42 -15.70
N ALA A 26 21.18 16.66 -15.83
CA ALA A 26 20.60 18.00 -15.89
C ALA A 26 19.41 18.08 -14.91
N PRO A 27 18.91 19.30 -14.55
CA PRO A 27 17.76 19.42 -13.67
C PRO A 27 16.59 18.56 -14.13
N SER A 28 16.00 17.81 -13.21
CA SER A 28 14.83 17.00 -13.47
C SER A 28 13.56 17.85 -13.63
N ALA A 29 12.48 17.28 -14.16
CA ALA A 29 11.19 17.95 -14.20
C ALA A 29 10.71 18.36 -12.80
N PHE A 30 11.04 17.58 -11.77
CA PHE A 30 10.77 17.94 -10.37
C PHE A 30 11.55 19.17 -9.93
N SER A 31 12.85 19.27 -10.32
CA SER A 31 13.70 20.41 -9.99
C SER A 31 13.20 21.68 -10.67
N LEU A 32 12.82 21.58 -11.95
CA LEU A 32 12.26 22.69 -12.71
C LEU A 32 10.93 23.17 -12.13
N ALA A 33 10.03 22.24 -11.83
CA ALA A 33 8.73 22.53 -11.22
C ALA A 33 8.89 23.20 -9.84
N ALA A 34 9.75 22.65 -8.99
CA ALA A 34 10.02 23.20 -7.66
C ALA A 34 10.60 24.62 -7.74
N SER A 35 11.55 24.85 -8.65
CA SER A 35 12.12 26.18 -8.91
C SER A 35 11.07 27.17 -9.39
N CYS A 36 10.23 26.78 -10.35
CA CYS A 36 9.14 27.60 -10.89
C CYS A 36 8.12 28.00 -9.80
N LEU A 37 7.92 27.14 -8.78
CA LEU A 37 6.97 27.35 -7.69
C LEU A 37 7.59 27.99 -6.43
N GLY A 38 8.91 28.05 -6.34
CA GLY A 38 9.62 28.44 -5.12
C GLY A 38 9.43 27.43 -3.98
N TRP A 39 9.34 26.15 -4.29
CA TRP A 39 9.16 25.09 -3.31
C TRP A 39 10.50 24.38 -3.03
N PRO A 40 10.97 24.35 -1.78
CA PRO A 40 12.13 23.53 -1.43
C PRO A 40 11.80 22.04 -1.66
N LEU A 41 12.60 21.34 -2.48
CA LEU A 41 12.31 19.94 -2.85
C LEU A 41 12.29 19.00 -1.65
N GLN A 42 13.06 19.27 -0.59
CA GLN A 42 13.07 18.48 0.63
C GLN A 42 11.72 18.49 1.37
N ASP A 43 10.88 19.50 1.12
CA ASP A 43 9.56 19.66 1.76
C ASP A 43 8.40 19.19 0.86
N VAL A 44 8.74 18.60 -0.29
CA VAL A 44 7.78 18.21 -1.33
C VAL A 44 7.83 16.70 -1.54
N ALA A 45 6.67 16.05 -1.58
CA ALA A 45 6.58 14.68 -2.07
C ALA A 45 6.70 14.68 -3.60
N THR A 46 7.59 13.87 -4.14
CA THR A 46 7.74 13.70 -5.59
C THR A 46 7.26 12.30 -6.00
N ILE A 47 6.42 12.23 -7.02
CA ILE A 47 5.87 10.96 -7.50
C ILE A 47 5.81 10.94 -9.02
N SER A 48 6.13 9.80 -9.63
CA SER A 48 5.89 9.59 -11.05
C SER A 48 4.64 8.72 -11.23
N LEU A 49 3.64 9.29 -11.86
CA LEU A 49 2.43 8.61 -12.33
C LEU A 49 2.50 8.34 -13.84
N HIS A 50 3.61 8.73 -14.50
CA HIS A 50 3.80 8.49 -15.92
C HIS A 50 3.90 6.98 -16.19
N GLY A 51 2.94 6.46 -16.96
CA GLY A 51 2.81 5.03 -17.23
C GLY A 51 2.48 4.16 -16.01
N ARG A 52 1.93 4.77 -14.95
CA ARG A 52 1.63 4.09 -13.67
C ARG A 52 0.21 4.42 -13.20
N PRO A 53 -0.40 3.55 -12.37
CA PRO A 53 -1.70 3.82 -11.77
C PRO A 53 -1.72 5.13 -10.97
N ILE A 54 -2.74 5.93 -11.21
CA ILE A 54 -2.92 7.22 -10.54
C ILE A 54 -3.14 7.07 -9.03
N ASP A 55 -3.67 5.93 -8.62
CA ASP A 55 -3.95 5.58 -7.22
C ASP A 55 -2.70 5.65 -6.32
N LEU A 56 -1.51 5.49 -6.90
CA LEU A 56 -0.23 5.63 -6.17
C LEU A 56 -0.09 6.96 -5.42
N ILE A 57 -0.87 7.98 -5.77
CA ILE A 57 -0.85 9.27 -5.07
C ILE A 57 -1.54 9.21 -3.70
N ARG A 58 -2.49 8.28 -3.48
CA ARG A 58 -3.35 8.23 -2.29
C ARG A 58 -2.60 8.25 -0.95
N PRO A 59 -1.50 7.49 -0.75
CA PRO A 59 -0.73 7.55 0.50
C PRO A 59 -0.06 8.91 0.77
N HIS A 60 -0.01 9.77 -0.24
CA HIS A 60 0.57 11.11 -0.12
C HIS A 60 -0.46 12.20 0.19
N LEU A 61 -1.77 11.89 0.16
CA LEU A 61 -2.85 12.87 0.36
C LEU A 61 -3.04 13.20 1.84
N HIS A 62 -2.21 14.11 2.34
CA HIS A 62 -2.29 14.64 3.70
C HIS A 62 -2.53 16.16 3.68
N PRO A 63 -3.31 16.72 4.61
CA PRO A 63 -3.55 18.16 4.67
C PRO A 63 -2.27 18.98 4.67
N ARG A 64 -2.21 20.04 3.87
CA ARG A 64 -1.08 20.98 3.70
C ARG A 64 0.15 20.37 3.02
N ARG A 65 0.14 19.10 2.65
CA ARG A 65 1.25 18.48 1.93
C ARG A 65 1.36 19.07 0.52
N ARG A 66 2.59 19.31 0.08
CA ARG A 66 2.94 19.66 -1.30
C ARG A 66 3.38 18.41 -2.02
N ILE A 67 2.88 18.21 -3.24
CA ILE A 67 3.22 17.08 -4.08
C ILE A 67 3.55 17.59 -5.48
N ILE A 68 4.60 17.07 -6.09
CA ILE A 68 4.86 17.25 -7.53
C ILE A 68 4.74 15.87 -8.18
N ALA A 69 3.81 15.75 -9.12
CA ALA A 69 3.48 14.52 -9.82
C ALA A 69 3.79 14.64 -11.32
N LEU A 70 4.57 13.70 -11.87
CA LEU A 70 4.67 13.53 -13.31
C LEU A 70 3.46 12.77 -13.80
N THR A 71 2.75 13.30 -14.78
CA THR A 71 1.58 12.68 -15.42
C THR A 71 1.94 12.06 -16.76
N SER A 72 1.02 11.28 -17.37
CA SER A 72 1.31 10.54 -18.59
C SER A 72 1.07 11.36 -19.86
N ASP A 73 0.01 12.18 -19.84
CA ASP A 73 -0.50 12.89 -21.01
C ASP A 73 -1.35 14.10 -20.60
N GLU A 74 -2.04 14.70 -21.58
CA GLU A 74 -2.95 15.84 -21.38
C GLU A 74 -4.15 15.55 -20.48
N ASN A 75 -4.52 14.27 -20.27
CA ASN A 75 -5.65 13.85 -19.44
C ASN A 75 -5.26 13.67 -17.97
N GLY A 76 -3.96 13.49 -17.70
CA GLY A 76 -3.41 13.26 -16.37
C GLY A 76 -3.85 14.28 -15.32
N PRO A 77 -3.77 15.60 -15.58
CA PRO A 77 -4.21 16.63 -14.64
C PRO A 77 -5.70 16.54 -14.27
N ARG A 78 -6.58 16.28 -15.25
CA ARG A 78 -8.01 16.07 -14.99
C ARG A 78 -8.29 14.81 -14.20
N ALA A 79 -7.59 13.72 -14.49
CA ALA A 79 -7.72 12.48 -13.73
C ALA A 79 -7.29 12.67 -12.26
N LEU A 80 -6.21 13.43 -11.99
CA LEU A 80 -5.80 13.82 -10.64
C LEU A 80 -6.86 14.67 -9.94
N ALA A 81 -7.41 15.68 -10.61
CA ALA A 81 -8.46 16.53 -10.08
C ALA A 81 -9.70 15.70 -9.67
N ASN A 82 -10.14 14.79 -10.54
CA ASN A 82 -11.26 13.89 -10.26
C ASN A 82 -11.00 12.99 -9.06
N LEU A 83 -9.80 12.39 -8.96
CA LEU A 83 -9.41 11.56 -7.81
C LEU A 83 -9.44 12.37 -6.52
N LEU A 84 -8.87 13.58 -6.52
CA LEU A 84 -8.87 14.46 -5.35
C LEU A 84 -10.30 14.84 -4.93
N ALA A 85 -11.15 15.19 -5.88
CA ALA A 85 -12.55 15.52 -5.60
C ALA A 85 -13.32 14.33 -5.01
N THR A 86 -13.13 13.13 -5.58
CA THR A 86 -13.78 11.88 -5.12
C THR A 86 -13.35 11.49 -3.70
N ASP A 87 -12.06 11.69 -3.36
CA ASP A 87 -11.51 11.29 -2.06
C ASP A 87 -11.64 12.36 -0.97
N GLY A 88 -12.39 13.45 -1.24
CA GLY A 88 -12.64 14.51 -0.25
C GLY A 88 -11.55 15.59 -0.19
N PHE A 89 -10.69 15.67 -1.21
CA PHE A 89 -9.65 16.70 -1.35
C PHE A 89 -9.96 17.72 -2.43
N GLY A 90 -11.23 17.92 -2.77
CA GLY A 90 -11.66 18.78 -3.89
C GLY A 90 -11.24 20.26 -3.77
N GLN A 91 -10.96 20.76 -2.54
CA GLN A 91 -10.44 22.10 -2.35
C GLN A 91 -8.93 22.25 -2.53
N SER A 92 -8.24 21.17 -2.95
CA SER A 92 -6.81 21.20 -3.24
C SER A 92 -6.53 22.07 -4.46
N GLN A 93 -5.43 22.83 -4.39
CA GLN A 93 -4.95 23.61 -5.51
C GLN A 93 -4.11 22.73 -6.43
N LEU A 94 -4.44 22.70 -7.72
CA LEU A 94 -3.66 22.12 -8.79
C LEU A 94 -2.96 23.24 -9.56
N THR A 95 -1.65 23.13 -9.74
CA THR A 95 -0.89 23.92 -10.71
C THR A 95 -0.40 22.98 -11.81
N VAL A 96 -0.86 23.19 -13.03
CA VAL A 96 -0.38 22.46 -14.21
C VAL A 96 0.76 23.24 -14.82
N LEU A 97 1.93 22.62 -14.88
CA LEU A 97 3.16 23.16 -15.43
C LEU A 97 3.44 22.44 -16.75
N GLU A 98 3.38 23.14 -17.85
CA GLU A 98 3.42 22.58 -19.19
C GLU A 98 4.73 22.96 -19.89
N ALA A 99 5.33 22.03 -20.61
CA ALA A 99 6.54 22.19 -21.42
C ALA A 99 7.68 22.96 -20.71
N LEU A 100 7.88 22.66 -19.41
CA LEU A 100 8.86 23.33 -18.56
C LEU A 100 10.26 23.44 -19.21
N GLY A 101 10.84 24.64 -19.18
CA GLY A 101 12.13 24.94 -19.79
C GLY A 101 12.09 25.11 -21.32
N GLY A 102 10.92 25.01 -21.95
CA GLY A 102 10.74 25.13 -23.41
C GLY A 102 10.03 26.40 -23.82
N ALA A 103 10.03 26.66 -25.14
CA ALA A 103 9.38 27.86 -25.72
C ALA A 103 7.84 27.87 -25.53
N ARG A 104 7.24 26.73 -25.23
CA ARG A 104 5.80 26.57 -24.97
C ARG A 104 5.49 26.48 -23.47
N GLU A 105 6.43 26.88 -22.62
CA GLU A 105 6.23 26.83 -21.17
C GLU A 105 4.99 27.62 -20.75
N ARG A 106 4.14 26.98 -19.97
CA ARG A 106 2.87 27.54 -19.51
C ARG A 106 2.60 27.07 -18.08
N ARG A 107 2.09 27.98 -17.23
CA ARG A 107 1.67 27.67 -15.86
C ARG A 107 0.21 28.06 -15.68
N ARG A 108 -0.63 27.11 -15.26
CA ARG A 108 -2.06 27.34 -15.00
C ARG A 108 -2.47 26.73 -13.67
N ASN A 109 -3.43 27.38 -13.01
CA ASN A 109 -3.93 26.94 -11.70
C ASN A 109 -5.42 26.60 -11.82
N ALA A 110 -5.84 25.61 -11.03
CA ALA A 110 -7.25 25.25 -10.84
C ALA A 110 -7.45 24.71 -9.42
N ILE A 111 -8.69 24.74 -8.96
CA ILE A 111 -9.13 23.98 -7.79
C ILE A 111 -9.60 22.60 -8.28
N ALA A 112 -9.28 21.54 -7.55
CA ALA A 112 -9.56 20.17 -8.01
C ALA A 112 -11.04 19.93 -8.30
N ALA A 113 -11.94 20.41 -7.42
CA ALA A 113 -13.40 20.27 -7.61
C ALA A 113 -13.93 21.03 -8.84
N ASP A 114 -13.27 22.13 -9.21
CA ASP A 114 -13.70 23.03 -10.28
C ASP A 114 -12.72 23.00 -11.47
N PHE A 115 -12.10 21.84 -11.72
CA PHE A 115 -11.07 21.71 -12.75
C PHE A 115 -11.65 21.85 -14.16
N ASP A 116 -11.43 22.98 -14.77
CA ASP A 116 -11.96 23.35 -16.09
C ASP A 116 -10.89 23.51 -17.20
N LEU A 117 -9.62 23.34 -16.88
CA LEU A 117 -8.52 23.52 -17.81
C LEU A 117 -8.65 22.57 -19.01
N THR A 118 -8.55 23.13 -20.20
CA THR A 118 -8.55 22.45 -21.51
C THR A 118 -7.26 22.74 -22.25
N ASP A 119 -7.01 22.09 -23.37
CA ASP A 119 -5.83 22.32 -24.21
C ASP A 119 -4.53 22.25 -23.39
N ILE A 120 -4.38 21.15 -22.65
CA ILE A 120 -3.19 20.87 -21.83
C ILE A 120 -2.13 20.22 -22.72
N ASP A 121 -0.89 20.72 -22.65
CA ASP A 121 0.25 20.08 -23.33
C ASP A 121 0.47 18.68 -22.74
N SER A 122 0.70 17.69 -23.60
CA SER A 122 0.98 16.31 -23.16
C SER A 122 2.24 16.21 -22.27
N LEU A 123 3.21 17.11 -22.45
CA LEU A 123 4.36 17.24 -21.58
C LEU A 123 4.02 18.15 -20.39
N ASN A 124 3.48 17.58 -19.35
CA ASN A 124 3.05 18.34 -18.17
C ASN A 124 3.49 17.71 -16.84
N VAL A 125 3.51 18.54 -15.81
CA VAL A 125 3.77 18.20 -14.42
C VAL A 125 2.68 18.84 -13.58
N CYS A 126 2.08 18.09 -12.67
CA CYS A 126 1.11 18.61 -11.72
C CYS A 126 1.76 18.89 -10.37
N ALA A 127 1.61 20.10 -9.87
CA ALA A 127 1.96 20.46 -8.51
C ALA A 127 0.69 20.67 -7.69
N LEU A 128 0.64 20.04 -6.52
CA LEU A 128 -0.55 19.97 -5.68
C LEU A 128 -0.26 20.58 -4.31
N GLN A 129 -1.17 21.41 -3.82
CA GLN A 129 -1.26 21.80 -2.42
C GLN A 129 -2.53 21.16 -1.84
N ILE A 130 -2.35 20.16 -0.99
CA ILE A 130 -3.46 19.34 -0.52
C ILE A 130 -4.27 20.05 0.53
N ALA A 131 -5.58 20.15 0.30
CA ALA A 131 -6.57 20.63 1.24
C ALA A 131 -7.62 19.54 1.47
N ALA A 132 -7.71 19.04 2.70
CA ALA A 132 -8.70 18.04 3.07
C ALA A 132 -10.03 18.74 3.43
N GLY A 133 -11.12 18.26 2.84
CA GLY A 133 -12.49 18.58 3.22
C GLY A 133 -13.01 17.68 4.34
N GLU A 134 -14.26 17.87 4.72
CA GLU A 134 -14.94 16.96 5.62
C GLU A 134 -15.05 15.56 4.99
N GLY A 135 -14.73 14.52 5.75
CA GLY A 135 -14.75 13.12 5.27
C GLY A 135 -13.61 12.75 4.32
N ALA A 136 -12.59 13.60 4.16
CA ALA A 136 -11.44 13.28 3.32
C ALA A 136 -10.76 11.97 3.76
N ARG A 137 -10.45 11.12 2.77
CA ARG A 137 -9.82 9.81 2.97
C ARG A 137 -8.32 9.97 3.26
N ILE A 138 -7.96 10.23 4.50
CA ILE A 138 -6.57 10.36 4.93
C ILE A 138 -6.06 9.01 5.44
N LEU A 139 -5.00 8.48 4.84
CA LEU A 139 -4.36 7.24 5.27
C LEU A 139 -3.30 7.58 6.33
N SER A 140 -3.50 7.10 7.55
CA SER A 140 -2.53 7.26 8.64
C SER A 140 -1.21 6.55 8.29
N PHE A 141 -0.07 7.12 8.71
CA PHE A 141 1.24 6.48 8.57
C PHE A 141 1.43 5.28 9.50
N ALA A 142 0.64 5.21 10.59
CA ALA A 142 0.68 4.08 11.50
C ALA A 142 -0.20 2.93 11.00
N ALA A 143 0.22 1.69 11.25
CA ALA A 143 -0.61 0.51 11.03
C ALA A 143 -1.87 0.55 11.93
N GLY A 144 -2.92 -0.14 11.52
CA GLY A 144 -4.22 -0.12 12.18
C GLY A 144 -5.12 0.98 11.64
N LEU A 145 -5.26 1.07 10.34
CA LEU A 145 -6.23 1.94 9.68
C LEU A 145 -7.66 1.58 10.08
N GLU A 146 -8.60 2.52 10.01
CA GLU A 146 -9.99 2.26 10.35
C GLU A 146 -10.59 1.16 9.48
N ASP A 147 -11.33 0.20 10.10
CA ASP A 147 -11.94 -0.91 9.38
C ASP A 147 -12.91 -0.43 8.30
N GLY A 148 -13.62 0.67 8.52
CA GLY A 148 -14.56 1.27 7.59
C GLY A 148 -13.93 1.84 6.31
N LEU A 149 -12.60 1.96 6.24
CA LEU A 149 -11.89 2.34 5.01
C LEU A 149 -11.79 1.17 4.03
N PHE A 150 -11.93 -0.06 4.50
CA PHE A 150 -11.86 -1.26 3.67
C PHE A 150 -13.25 -1.73 3.24
N GLU A 151 -13.37 -2.14 2.00
CA GLU A 151 -14.50 -2.95 1.56
C GLU A 151 -14.35 -4.36 2.15
N HIS A 152 -15.36 -4.87 2.89
CA HIS A 152 -15.34 -6.20 3.49
C HIS A 152 -16.76 -6.73 3.71
N ASP A 153 -16.90 -8.06 3.86
CA ASP A 153 -18.14 -8.78 4.11
C ASP A 153 -18.42 -9.06 5.61
N GLY A 154 -17.78 -8.29 6.49
CA GLY A 154 -17.78 -8.53 7.93
C GLY A 154 -16.53 -9.28 8.40
N GLN A 155 -15.87 -10.04 7.53
CA GLN A 155 -14.62 -10.73 7.82
C GLN A 155 -13.42 -9.86 7.45
N ILE A 156 -12.88 -9.21 8.45
CA ILE A 156 -11.65 -8.40 8.36
C ILE A 156 -10.89 -8.55 9.66
N THR A 157 -9.57 -8.68 9.58
CA THR A 157 -8.71 -8.55 10.75
C THR A 157 -8.90 -7.17 11.34
N LYS A 158 -9.43 -7.09 12.56
CA LYS A 158 -9.82 -5.83 13.19
C LYS A 158 -8.61 -4.93 13.43
N ARG A 159 -8.82 -3.62 13.42
CA ARG A 159 -7.81 -2.56 13.48
C ARG A 159 -6.67 -2.85 14.46
N GLU A 160 -6.98 -3.16 15.72
CA GLU A 160 -5.97 -3.35 16.76
C GLU A 160 -5.16 -4.64 16.54
N ILE A 161 -5.85 -5.71 16.15
CA ILE A 161 -5.22 -7.00 15.80
C ILE A 161 -4.33 -6.82 14.56
N ARG A 162 -4.81 -6.06 13.56
CA ARG A 162 -4.06 -5.77 12.34
C ARG A 162 -2.78 -4.99 12.64
N ALA A 163 -2.86 -3.95 13.47
CA ALA A 163 -1.69 -3.19 13.90
C ALA A 163 -0.64 -4.07 14.59
N MET A 164 -1.07 -4.94 15.51
CA MET A 164 -0.18 -5.90 16.19
C MET A 164 0.39 -6.92 15.22
N THR A 165 -0.41 -7.40 14.27
CA THR A 165 0.02 -8.38 13.25
C THR A 165 1.08 -7.78 12.33
N VAL A 166 0.89 -6.57 11.82
CA VAL A 166 1.88 -5.89 10.96
C VAL A 166 3.15 -5.60 11.74
N SER A 167 3.04 -5.20 13.03
CA SER A 167 4.19 -5.03 13.91
C SER A 167 4.96 -6.33 14.12
N ALA A 168 4.27 -7.46 14.32
CA ALA A 168 4.90 -8.78 14.48
C ALA A 168 5.57 -9.28 13.18
N LEU A 169 5.00 -8.97 12.02
CA LEU A 169 5.60 -9.23 10.71
C LEU A 169 6.87 -8.40 10.48
N ALA A 170 7.02 -7.26 11.17
CA ALA A 170 8.19 -6.38 11.15
C ALA A 170 8.69 -6.06 9.72
N PRO A 171 7.94 -5.30 8.89
CA PRO A 171 8.27 -4.99 7.50
C PRO A 171 9.69 -4.42 7.37
N ARG A 172 10.44 -4.86 6.35
CA ARG A 172 11.78 -4.34 6.03
C ARG A 172 11.88 -4.07 4.52
N HIS A 173 12.70 -3.11 4.16
CA HIS A 173 12.89 -2.68 2.78
C HIS A 173 13.05 -3.86 1.80
N GLY A 174 12.30 -3.83 0.69
CA GLY A 174 12.38 -4.77 -0.43
C GLY A 174 11.75 -6.14 -0.20
N GLN A 175 11.15 -6.40 0.97
CA GLN A 175 10.63 -7.72 1.32
C GLN A 175 9.30 -8.05 0.64
N LEU A 176 9.07 -9.36 0.46
CA LEU A 176 7.85 -9.96 -0.05
C LEU A 176 7.07 -10.63 1.10
N LEU A 177 5.79 -10.27 1.24
CA LEU A 177 4.82 -10.94 2.10
C LEU A 177 3.95 -11.90 1.29
N TRP A 178 3.72 -13.10 1.81
CA TRP A 178 2.55 -13.90 1.47
C TRP A 178 1.44 -13.65 2.51
N ASP A 179 0.29 -13.19 2.06
CA ASP A 179 -0.94 -13.02 2.86
C ASP A 179 -1.90 -14.16 2.52
N ILE A 180 -1.89 -15.24 3.33
CA ILE A 180 -2.64 -16.48 3.08
C ILE A 180 -4.00 -16.39 3.76
N GLY A 181 -5.09 -16.59 2.97
CA GLY A 181 -6.44 -16.34 3.41
C GLY A 181 -6.71 -14.86 3.60
N ALA A 182 -6.35 -14.07 2.60
CA ALA A 182 -6.21 -12.62 2.71
C ALA A 182 -7.54 -11.87 2.97
N GLY A 183 -8.69 -12.45 2.64
CA GLY A 183 -10.02 -11.90 2.90
C GLY A 183 -10.25 -10.53 2.25
N SER A 184 -10.11 -9.45 3.00
CA SER A 184 -10.18 -8.07 2.49
C SER A 184 -8.83 -7.53 1.98
N GLY A 185 -7.74 -8.27 2.14
CA GLY A 185 -6.37 -7.85 1.82
C GLY A 185 -5.75 -6.87 2.82
N SER A 186 -6.39 -6.66 3.96
CA SER A 186 -6.05 -5.57 4.87
C SER A 186 -4.63 -5.67 5.47
N ILE A 187 -4.12 -6.88 5.73
CA ILE A 187 -2.75 -7.08 6.21
C ILE A 187 -1.74 -6.78 5.10
N GLY A 188 -1.94 -7.37 3.91
CA GLY A 188 -1.07 -7.13 2.77
C GLY A 188 -1.01 -5.68 2.34
N ILE A 189 -2.14 -4.97 2.39
CA ILE A 189 -2.23 -3.53 2.10
C ILE A 189 -1.44 -2.72 3.13
N GLU A 190 -1.66 -2.90 4.42
CA GLU A 190 -0.92 -2.15 5.46
C GLU A 190 0.57 -2.52 5.49
N TRP A 191 0.94 -3.77 5.15
CA TRP A 191 2.33 -4.12 4.90
C TRP A 191 2.95 -3.25 3.81
N MET A 192 2.30 -3.12 2.64
CA MET A 192 2.82 -2.33 1.53
C MET A 192 2.83 -0.82 1.79
N LEU A 193 1.91 -0.32 2.63
CA LEU A 193 1.89 1.09 3.04
C LEU A 193 3.06 1.47 3.97
N ALA A 194 3.69 0.50 4.62
CA ALA A 194 4.82 0.77 5.52
C ALA A 194 6.07 1.24 4.77
N ASP A 195 6.31 0.75 3.53
CA ASP A 195 7.41 1.20 2.67
C ASP A 195 7.10 0.90 1.20
N PRO A 196 7.37 1.81 0.25
CA PRO A 196 7.03 1.64 -1.17
C PRO A 196 7.81 0.51 -1.89
N SER A 197 8.85 -0.04 -1.28
CA SER A 197 9.60 -1.19 -1.82
C SER A 197 8.97 -2.54 -1.49
N LEU A 198 8.02 -2.57 -0.54
CA LEU A 198 7.38 -3.79 -0.06
C LEU A 198 6.40 -4.34 -1.09
N LYS A 199 6.32 -5.66 -1.12
CA LYS A 199 5.45 -6.41 -2.03
C LYS A 199 4.58 -7.37 -1.25
N THR A 200 3.40 -7.66 -1.79
CA THR A 200 2.49 -8.67 -1.25
C THR A 200 1.95 -9.55 -2.37
N ILE A 201 1.88 -10.84 -2.10
CA ILE A 201 1.05 -11.79 -2.83
C ILE A 201 -0.05 -12.25 -1.86
N ALA A 202 -1.28 -11.82 -2.14
CA ALA A 202 -2.47 -12.21 -1.40
C ALA A 202 -3.05 -13.48 -2.03
N VAL A 203 -3.21 -14.54 -1.25
CA VAL A 203 -3.81 -15.81 -1.67
C VAL A 203 -5.21 -15.90 -1.06
N GLU A 204 -6.24 -15.98 -1.91
CA GLU A 204 -7.63 -15.99 -1.49
C GLU A 204 -8.43 -16.95 -2.38
N GLN A 205 -9.17 -17.87 -1.75
CA GLN A 205 -9.93 -18.90 -2.49
C GLN A 205 -11.24 -18.39 -3.08
N SER A 206 -11.82 -17.34 -2.52
CA SER A 206 -13.07 -16.76 -2.99
C SER A 206 -12.82 -15.71 -4.07
N SER A 207 -13.31 -15.91 -5.28
CA SER A 207 -13.21 -14.98 -6.41
C SER A 207 -13.77 -13.60 -6.05
N GLU A 208 -14.88 -13.55 -5.30
CA GLU A 208 -15.47 -12.28 -4.86
C GLU A 208 -14.52 -11.51 -3.94
N ARG A 209 -13.89 -12.21 -2.96
CA ARG A 209 -12.92 -11.61 -2.06
C ARG A 209 -11.64 -11.25 -2.79
N ALA A 210 -11.16 -12.07 -3.72
CA ALA A 210 -10.00 -11.77 -4.56
C ALA A 210 -10.21 -10.48 -5.36
N ALA A 211 -11.37 -10.29 -5.98
CA ALA A 211 -11.72 -9.04 -6.66
C ALA A 211 -11.81 -7.85 -5.70
N ARG A 212 -12.30 -8.06 -4.47
CA ARG A 212 -12.38 -7.04 -3.41
C ARG A 212 -10.99 -6.60 -2.95
N ILE A 213 -10.04 -7.53 -2.81
CA ILE A 213 -8.64 -7.22 -2.47
C ILE A 213 -8.06 -6.24 -3.51
N ALA A 214 -8.26 -6.49 -4.80
CA ALA A 214 -7.76 -5.61 -5.86
C ALA A 214 -8.38 -4.20 -5.78
N ARG A 215 -9.69 -4.10 -5.51
CA ARG A 215 -10.34 -2.79 -5.31
C ARG A 215 -9.81 -2.05 -4.08
N ASN A 216 -9.66 -2.75 -2.96
CA ASN A 216 -9.03 -2.20 -1.77
C ASN A 216 -7.59 -1.74 -2.05
N ALA A 217 -6.78 -2.57 -2.70
CA ALA A 217 -5.40 -2.22 -3.03
C ALA A 217 -5.31 -0.91 -3.84
N SER A 218 -6.17 -0.73 -4.84
CA SER A 218 -6.27 0.53 -5.58
C SER A 218 -6.71 1.69 -4.68
N ALA A 219 -7.76 1.50 -3.88
CA ALA A 219 -8.29 2.52 -2.98
C ALA A 219 -7.28 2.96 -1.90
N PHE A 220 -6.31 2.14 -1.55
CA PHE A 220 -5.24 2.46 -0.60
C PHE A 220 -3.93 2.90 -1.29
N GLY A 221 -3.88 2.97 -2.62
CA GLY A 221 -2.69 3.41 -3.34
C GLY A 221 -1.55 2.40 -3.38
N VAL A 222 -1.89 1.12 -3.27
CA VAL A 222 -0.96 -0.01 -3.45
C VAL A 222 -1.43 -0.96 -4.57
N PRO A 223 -1.74 -0.44 -5.79
CA PRO A 223 -2.38 -1.21 -6.88
C PRO A 223 -1.50 -2.35 -7.41
N HIS A 224 -0.25 -2.43 -6.99
CA HIS A 224 0.69 -3.49 -7.38
C HIS A 224 0.63 -4.72 -6.47
N LEU A 225 -0.27 -4.74 -5.47
CA LEU A 225 -0.54 -5.94 -4.69
C LEU A 225 -1.01 -7.05 -5.64
N ALA A 226 -0.29 -8.17 -5.66
CA ALA A 226 -0.64 -9.30 -6.49
C ALA A 226 -1.70 -10.18 -5.79
N VAL A 227 -2.72 -10.58 -6.51
CA VAL A 227 -3.77 -11.48 -6.00
C VAL A 227 -3.68 -12.80 -6.73
N VAL A 228 -3.62 -13.90 -5.98
CA VAL A 228 -3.69 -15.27 -6.47
C VAL A 228 -4.98 -15.90 -5.97
N GLU A 229 -5.90 -16.15 -6.90
CA GLU A 229 -7.14 -16.85 -6.60
C GLU A 229 -6.87 -18.35 -6.48
N GLY A 230 -7.20 -18.93 -5.33
CA GLY A 230 -7.05 -20.33 -5.07
C GLY A 230 -6.87 -20.67 -3.59
N ALA A 231 -7.04 -21.95 -3.28
CA ALA A 231 -6.88 -22.47 -1.92
C ALA A 231 -5.42 -22.86 -1.65
N ALA A 232 -4.89 -22.44 -0.49
CA ALA A 232 -3.64 -22.98 0.04
C ALA A 232 -3.87 -24.48 0.47
N PRO A 233 -2.86 -25.37 0.35
CA PRO A 233 -1.49 -25.08 -0.07
C PRO A 233 -1.30 -25.08 -1.60
N GLY A 234 -2.28 -25.51 -2.39
CA GLY A 234 -2.13 -25.66 -3.86
C GLY A 234 -1.75 -24.36 -4.55
N ALA A 235 -2.39 -23.24 -4.17
CA ALA A 235 -2.13 -21.92 -4.74
C ALA A 235 -0.78 -21.32 -4.35
N LEU A 236 -0.02 -21.92 -3.44
CA LEU A 236 1.32 -21.49 -3.06
C LEU A 236 2.41 -22.01 -4.01
N ALA A 237 2.09 -23.02 -4.82
CA ALA A 237 3.05 -23.65 -5.71
C ALA A 237 3.55 -22.68 -6.80
N GLY A 238 4.87 -22.61 -6.97
CA GLY A 238 5.50 -21.76 -8.00
C GLY A 238 5.55 -20.27 -7.67
N LEU A 239 5.05 -19.83 -6.51
CA LEU A 239 5.21 -18.46 -6.07
C LEU A 239 6.67 -18.18 -5.65
N PRO A 240 7.16 -16.94 -5.82
CA PRO A 240 8.48 -16.55 -5.31
C PRO A 240 8.56 -16.73 -3.79
N GLU A 241 9.70 -17.22 -3.29
CA GLU A 241 9.92 -17.41 -1.85
C GLU A 241 9.71 -16.12 -1.06
N PRO A 242 8.88 -16.13 -0.01
CA PRO A 242 8.56 -14.94 0.78
C PRO A 242 9.59 -14.68 1.87
N ASP A 243 9.73 -13.41 2.25
CA ASP A 243 10.50 -12.95 3.41
C ASP A 243 9.64 -12.95 4.68
N ALA A 244 8.33 -12.83 4.53
CA ALA A 244 7.35 -12.90 5.59
C ALA A 244 6.09 -13.62 5.11
N ILE A 245 5.40 -14.29 6.04
CA ILE A 245 4.11 -14.96 5.77
C ILE A 245 3.14 -14.55 6.87
N PHE A 246 1.94 -14.16 6.47
CA PHE A 246 0.79 -14.07 7.36
C PHE A 246 -0.22 -15.14 7.00
N ILE A 247 -0.78 -15.81 8.01
CA ILE A 247 -1.87 -16.77 7.86
C ILE A 247 -3.07 -16.25 8.65
N GLY A 248 -4.06 -15.71 7.92
CA GLY A 248 -5.27 -15.13 8.49
C GLY A 248 -6.50 -16.04 8.37
N GLY A 249 -6.51 -16.94 7.39
CA GLY A 249 -7.56 -17.92 7.14
C GLY A 249 -7.02 -19.17 6.45
N GLY A 250 -7.74 -20.28 6.54
CA GLY A 250 -7.35 -21.56 5.92
C GLY A 250 -6.14 -22.26 6.55
N GLY A 251 -5.56 -21.71 7.63
CA GLY A 251 -4.38 -22.31 8.27
C GLY A 251 -4.61 -23.63 8.98
N SER A 252 -5.87 -23.96 9.28
CA SER A 252 -6.27 -25.27 9.84
C SER A 252 -6.38 -26.36 8.76
N GLU A 253 -6.35 -25.98 7.49
CA GLU A 253 -6.36 -26.96 6.39
C GLU A 253 -5.04 -27.76 6.38
N PRO A 254 -5.11 -29.06 6.04
CA PRO A 254 -3.93 -29.92 6.02
C PRO A 254 -2.79 -29.38 5.15
N ASN A 255 -1.57 -29.44 5.66
CA ASN A 255 -0.33 -29.08 4.99
C ASN A 255 -0.14 -27.58 4.67
N VAL A 256 -1.06 -26.68 5.05
CA VAL A 256 -0.88 -25.23 4.77
C VAL A 256 0.31 -24.67 5.54
N ILE A 257 0.43 -24.94 6.84
CA ILE A 257 1.55 -24.44 7.66
C ILE A 257 2.87 -25.06 7.21
N ASP A 258 2.87 -26.36 6.90
CA ASP A 258 4.09 -27.04 6.44
C ASP A 258 4.56 -26.48 5.09
N ALA A 259 3.67 -26.28 4.13
CA ALA A 259 3.98 -25.66 2.85
C ALA A 259 4.49 -24.21 3.03
N ALA A 260 3.83 -23.42 3.87
CA ALA A 260 4.22 -22.05 4.18
C ALA A 260 5.62 -21.98 4.83
N THR A 261 5.87 -22.82 5.85
CA THR A 261 7.18 -22.85 6.54
C THR A 261 8.30 -23.39 5.64
N ALA A 262 7.99 -24.32 4.73
CA ALA A 262 8.96 -24.82 3.75
C ALA A 262 9.39 -23.71 2.78
N ALA A 263 8.44 -22.94 2.26
CA ALA A 263 8.68 -21.87 1.28
C ALA A 263 9.33 -20.61 1.88
N LEU A 264 9.18 -20.37 3.18
CA LEU A 264 9.72 -19.18 3.84
C LEU A 264 11.26 -19.17 3.76
N LYS A 265 11.86 -18.04 3.41
CA LYS A 265 13.32 -17.87 3.40
C LYS A 265 13.91 -18.04 4.79
N ARG A 266 15.20 -18.42 4.89
CA ARG A 266 15.92 -18.39 6.17
C ARG A 266 15.94 -16.98 6.73
N GLY A 267 15.71 -16.85 8.05
CA GLY A 267 15.53 -15.57 8.72
C GLY A 267 14.19 -14.90 8.44
N GLY A 268 13.33 -15.50 7.61
CA GLY A 268 11.97 -15.06 7.33
C GLY A 268 11.03 -15.28 8.51
N ARG A 269 9.94 -14.52 8.56
CA ARG A 269 9.00 -14.49 9.69
C ARG A 269 7.64 -15.02 9.26
N LEU A 270 7.04 -15.86 10.11
CA LEU A 270 5.67 -16.32 9.97
C LEU A 270 4.86 -15.80 11.15
N VAL A 271 3.73 -15.18 10.86
CA VAL A 271 2.73 -14.78 11.85
C VAL A 271 1.40 -15.43 11.47
N ALA A 272 0.79 -16.12 12.41
CA ALA A 272 -0.52 -16.74 12.22
C ALA A 272 -1.46 -16.36 13.36
N ASN A 273 -2.70 -16.02 13.00
CA ASN A 273 -3.75 -15.65 13.95
C ASN A 273 -4.84 -16.72 13.99
N ALA A 274 -5.27 -17.09 15.19
CA ALA A 274 -6.38 -18.01 15.42
C ALA A 274 -7.49 -17.31 16.21
N VAL A 275 -8.73 -17.45 15.73
CA VAL A 275 -9.96 -17.04 16.41
C VAL A 275 -10.87 -18.25 16.68
N THR A 276 -10.55 -19.43 16.10
CA THR A 276 -11.28 -20.70 16.32
C THR A 276 -10.42 -21.67 17.10
N LEU A 277 -11.06 -22.59 17.82
CA LEU A 277 -10.38 -23.61 18.64
C LEU A 277 -9.56 -24.58 17.76
N GLU A 278 -10.06 -24.89 16.56
CA GLU A 278 -9.37 -25.76 15.60
C GLU A 278 -8.04 -25.14 15.17
N MET A 279 -8.04 -23.87 14.79
CA MET A 279 -6.81 -23.17 14.41
C MET A 279 -5.89 -22.94 15.61
N GLU A 280 -6.45 -22.64 16.79
CA GLU A 280 -5.67 -22.48 18.00
C GLU A 280 -4.92 -23.80 18.37
N ALA A 281 -5.59 -24.95 18.25
CA ALA A 281 -4.95 -26.25 18.46
C ALA A 281 -3.77 -26.49 17.51
N VAL A 282 -3.91 -26.08 16.25
CA VAL A 282 -2.82 -26.13 15.26
C VAL A 282 -1.65 -25.23 15.70
N LEU A 283 -1.92 -23.98 16.08
CA LEU A 283 -0.86 -23.06 16.52
C LEU A 283 -0.12 -23.54 17.78
N LEU A 284 -0.83 -24.12 18.73
CA LEU A 284 -0.24 -24.74 19.93
C LEU A 284 0.68 -25.91 19.56
N SER A 285 0.25 -26.76 18.63
CA SER A 285 1.06 -27.87 18.11
C SER A 285 2.30 -27.37 17.39
N GLU A 286 2.19 -26.36 16.53
CA GLU A 286 3.33 -25.81 15.79
C GLU A 286 4.31 -25.10 16.72
N HIS A 287 3.81 -24.38 17.72
CA HIS A 287 4.66 -23.80 18.76
C HIS A 287 5.44 -24.89 19.52
N ALA A 288 4.80 -25.99 19.87
CA ALA A 288 5.49 -27.11 20.57
C ALA A 288 6.57 -27.74 19.68
N LYS A 289 6.37 -27.82 18.36
CA LYS A 289 7.33 -28.41 17.40
C LYS A 289 8.48 -27.46 17.04
N ARG A 290 8.20 -26.18 16.80
CA ARG A 290 9.10 -25.22 16.15
C ARG A 290 9.57 -24.11 17.10
N GLY A 291 8.93 -23.95 18.27
CA GLY A 291 9.14 -22.81 19.15
C GLY A 291 8.48 -21.54 18.63
N GLY A 292 9.12 -20.43 18.83
CA GLY A 292 8.56 -19.10 18.55
C GLY A 292 7.83 -18.54 19.77
N SER A 293 6.96 -17.57 19.57
CA SER A 293 6.16 -16.95 20.64
C SER A 293 4.66 -17.12 20.38
N LEU A 294 3.91 -17.35 21.45
CA LEU A 294 2.45 -17.30 21.46
C LEU A 294 2.01 -16.11 22.29
N THR A 295 1.10 -15.31 21.72
CA THR A 295 0.49 -14.16 22.39
C THR A 295 -1.02 -14.29 22.32
N ARG A 296 -1.68 -14.13 23.46
CA ARG A 296 -3.14 -14.02 23.49
C ARG A 296 -3.54 -12.56 23.58
N ILE A 297 -4.41 -12.13 22.68
CA ILE A 297 -4.85 -10.75 22.53
C ILE A 297 -6.34 -10.69 22.81
N GLU A 298 -6.74 -9.91 23.80
CA GLU A 298 -8.13 -9.70 24.20
C GLU A 298 -8.45 -8.21 24.14
N ILE A 299 -9.51 -7.87 23.41
CA ILE A 299 -9.92 -6.50 23.19
C ILE A 299 -11.40 -6.37 23.54
N ALA A 300 -11.74 -5.36 24.32
CA ALA A 300 -13.12 -4.99 24.56
C ALA A 300 -13.35 -3.54 24.14
N ARG A 301 -14.49 -3.29 23.52
CA ARG A 301 -14.89 -1.92 23.11
C ARG A 301 -16.11 -1.49 23.91
N ALA A 302 -16.14 -0.21 24.30
CA ALA A 302 -17.33 0.36 24.92
C ALA A 302 -18.49 0.38 23.91
N GLY A 303 -19.66 -0.02 24.35
CA GLY A 303 -20.87 -0.02 23.54
C GLY A 303 -22.11 0.24 24.38
N ALA A 304 -23.21 0.67 23.76
CA ALA A 304 -24.45 0.96 24.44
C ALA A 304 -25.07 -0.31 25.06
N ILE A 305 -25.50 -0.22 26.30
CA ILE A 305 -26.31 -1.22 27.03
C ILE A 305 -27.51 -0.48 27.59
N GLY A 306 -28.65 -0.50 26.88
CA GLY A 306 -29.80 0.34 27.20
C GLY A 306 -29.41 1.82 27.18
N GLY A 307 -29.68 2.54 28.28
CA GLY A 307 -29.31 3.95 28.46
C GLY A 307 -27.89 4.19 29.01
N MET A 308 -27.09 3.15 29.17
CA MET A 308 -25.72 3.21 29.74
C MET A 308 -24.70 2.62 28.74
N SER A 309 -23.42 2.67 29.12
CA SER A 309 -22.33 2.06 28.34
C SER A 309 -21.68 0.91 29.10
N GLY A 310 -21.23 -0.10 28.39
CA GLY A 310 -20.52 -1.24 28.98
C GLY A 310 -19.47 -1.80 28.00
N TRP A 311 -18.59 -2.64 28.51
CA TRP A 311 -17.58 -3.29 27.72
C TRP A 311 -18.16 -4.48 26.95
N ARG A 312 -17.91 -4.53 25.65
CA ARG A 312 -18.23 -5.65 24.77
C ARG A 312 -16.92 -6.31 24.33
N PRO A 313 -16.60 -7.51 24.87
CA PRO A 313 -15.40 -8.24 24.43
C PRO A 313 -15.54 -8.72 22.98
N ALA A 314 -14.48 -8.60 22.23
CA ALA A 314 -14.31 -9.27 20.95
C ALA A 314 -13.86 -10.73 21.18
N MET A 315 -13.91 -11.57 20.15
CA MET A 315 -13.29 -12.89 20.22
C MET A 315 -11.79 -12.73 20.49
N PRO A 316 -11.24 -13.46 21.47
CA PRO A 316 -9.79 -13.48 21.69
C PRO A 316 -9.06 -14.00 20.44
N VAL A 317 -7.85 -13.47 20.24
CA VAL A 317 -6.98 -13.92 19.15
C VAL A 317 -5.73 -14.55 19.75
N THR A 318 -5.43 -15.77 19.37
CA THR A 318 -4.11 -16.37 19.64
C THR A 318 -3.21 -16.13 18.44
N GLN A 319 -2.11 -15.44 18.65
CA GLN A 319 -1.11 -15.14 17.63
C GLN A 319 0.15 -15.95 17.86
N TRP A 320 0.59 -16.68 16.86
CA TRP A 320 1.88 -17.37 16.85
C TRP A 320 2.83 -16.64 15.90
N CYS A 321 4.04 -16.33 16.42
CA CYS A 321 5.11 -15.72 15.65
C CYS A 321 6.33 -16.64 15.67
N TRP A 322 6.85 -16.96 14.49
CA TRP A 322 8.00 -17.82 14.32
C TRP A 322 8.97 -17.27 13.27
N THR A 323 10.26 -17.47 13.51
CA THR A 323 11.33 -17.10 12.56
C THR A 323 12.06 -18.36 12.12
N LYS A 324 12.20 -18.54 10.82
CA LYS A 324 12.92 -19.68 10.24
C LYS A 324 14.42 -19.57 10.47
N GLY A 325 15.00 -20.52 11.18
CA GLY A 325 16.44 -20.61 11.47
C GLY A 325 17.30 -20.89 10.24
#